data_478eb56a93b8c6ec04ea9b8ff6d55cf0
#
_entry.id   478eb56a93b8c6ec04ea9b8ff6d55cf0
#
_cell.length_a   1.000
_cell.length_b   1.000
_cell.length_c   1.000
_cell.angle_alpha   90.00
_cell.angle_beta   90.00
_cell.angle_gamma   90.00
#
_symmetry.space_group_name_H-M   'P 1'
#
loop_
_entity.id
_entity.type
_entity.pdbx_description
1 polymer ?
#
loop_
_entity_poly.entity_id
_entity_poly.type
_entity_poly.pdbx_seq_one_letter_code
_entity_poly.pdbx_strand_id
1 'polypeptide(L)'
;MRAVFDKGELLVLLRDFYELTGLRTVVFDEWGMDILSYPQQLPDYCRLVRATPQGEMGCRLCDQKACRQARQEKTTWIYPCHAGLIEAITPIQIDGVVVGYLLLSHIVQGADEQAEWQRAWQLCAGYPTVSYTHLTLPT
;
A
#
# COMPACT_ATOMS: atom_id res chain seq x y z
N MET A 1 -23.00 8.98 4.87
CA MET A 1 -22.39 10.14 5.57
C MET A 1 -20.93 10.23 5.17
N ARG A 2 -20.51 11.39 4.71
CA ARG A 2 -19.13 11.61 4.34
C ARG A 2 -18.32 11.99 5.58
N ALA A 3 -17.28 11.21 5.89
CA ALA A 3 -16.37 11.57 6.96
C ALA A 3 -15.39 12.63 6.48
N VAL A 4 -15.08 13.57 7.36
CA VAL A 4 -14.07 14.60 7.11
C VAL A 4 -12.88 14.31 8.00
N PHE A 5 -11.72 14.11 7.39
CA PHE A 5 -10.48 13.87 8.11
C PHE A 5 -9.72 15.18 8.25
N ASP A 6 -9.17 15.43 9.43
CA ASP A 6 -8.22 16.51 9.62
C ASP A 6 -6.87 16.06 9.04
N LYS A 7 -6.57 16.54 7.84
CA LYS A 7 -5.38 16.12 7.11
C LYS A 7 -4.09 16.53 7.83
N GLY A 8 -4.08 17.65 8.52
CA GLY A 8 -2.90 18.11 9.25
C GLY A 8 -2.54 17.18 10.41
N GLU A 9 -3.52 16.85 11.25
CA GLU A 9 -3.31 15.93 12.37
C GLU A 9 -2.99 14.53 11.88
N LEU A 10 -3.69 14.09 10.83
CA LEU A 10 -3.47 12.77 10.26
C LEU A 10 -2.05 12.65 9.68
N LEU A 11 -1.56 13.68 9.00
CA LEU A 11 -0.20 13.69 8.45
C LEU A 11 0.85 13.52 9.55
N VAL A 12 0.68 14.20 10.67
CA VAL A 12 1.60 14.07 11.82
C VAL A 12 1.60 12.64 12.34
N LEU A 13 0.42 12.03 12.47
CA LEU A 13 0.30 10.62 12.89
C LEU A 13 1.00 9.67 11.93
N LEU A 14 0.80 9.83 10.64
CA LEU A 14 1.43 8.97 9.63
C LEU A 14 2.95 9.13 9.62
N ARG A 15 3.44 10.36 9.77
CA ARG A 15 4.86 10.63 9.87
C ARG A 15 5.47 9.95 11.09
N ASP A 16 4.85 10.11 12.25
CA ASP A 16 5.35 9.50 13.48
C ASP A 16 5.35 7.98 13.38
N PHE A 17 4.31 7.41 12.81
CA PHE A 17 4.22 5.98 12.58
C PHE A 17 5.35 5.49 11.65
N TYR A 18 5.62 6.23 10.58
CA TYR A 18 6.70 5.89 9.66
C TYR A 18 8.07 5.95 10.35
N GLU A 19 8.30 6.98 11.16
CA GLU A 19 9.56 7.11 11.91
C GLU A 19 9.77 5.93 12.88
N LEU A 20 8.70 5.40 13.45
CA LEU A 20 8.78 4.27 14.38
C LEU A 20 8.90 2.92 13.68
N THR A 21 8.28 2.74 12.54
CA THR A 21 8.09 1.41 11.93
C THR A 21 8.78 1.25 10.59
N GLY A 22 9.05 2.35 9.89
CA GLY A 22 9.53 2.31 8.51
C GLY A 22 8.47 1.91 7.49
N LEU A 23 7.20 1.79 7.90
CA LEU A 23 6.12 1.37 7.02
C LEU A 23 5.40 2.57 6.42
N ARG A 24 5.32 2.58 5.09
CA ARG A 24 4.54 3.58 4.36
C ARG A 24 3.06 3.33 4.57
N THR A 25 2.31 4.41 4.77
CA THR A 25 0.89 4.35 5.07
C THR A 25 0.10 5.20 4.08
N VAL A 26 -1.05 4.68 3.64
CA VAL A 26 -1.99 5.40 2.80
C VAL A 26 -3.35 5.39 3.47
N VAL A 27 -4.03 6.53 3.44
CA VAL A 27 -5.42 6.65 3.92
C VAL A 27 -6.31 6.85 2.71
N PHE A 28 -7.35 6.03 2.62
CA PHE A 28 -8.39 6.13 1.59
C PHE A 28 -9.70 6.61 2.22
N ASP A 29 -10.50 7.30 1.42
CA ASP A 29 -11.87 7.61 1.81
C ASP A 29 -12.79 6.39 1.71
N GLU A 30 -14.08 6.57 1.99
CA GLU A 30 -15.06 5.47 1.96
C GLU A 30 -15.24 4.84 0.57
N TRP A 31 -14.84 5.54 -0.48
CA TRP A 31 -14.91 5.04 -1.86
C TRP A 31 -13.61 4.43 -2.35
N GLY A 32 -12.57 4.40 -1.50
CA GLY A 32 -11.27 3.86 -1.87
C GLY A 32 -10.39 4.83 -2.64
N MET A 33 -10.65 6.13 -2.55
CA MET A 33 -9.82 7.16 -3.17
C MET A 33 -8.77 7.65 -2.18
N ASP A 34 -7.56 7.89 -2.64
CA ASP A 34 -6.46 8.37 -1.80
C ASP A 34 -6.80 9.72 -1.19
N ILE A 35 -6.69 9.82 0.13
CA ILE A 35 -6.76 11.09 0.84
C ILE A 35 -5.36 11.61 1.13
N LEU A 36 -4.50 10.75 1.65
CA LEU A 36 -3.20 11.13 2.18
C LEU A 36 -2.29 9.91 2.25
N SER A 37 -1.01 10.13 2.06
CA SER A 37 0.00 9.08 2.23
C SER A 37 1.28 9.66 2.83
N TYR A 38 2.02 8.84 3.56
CA TYR A 38 3.32 9.23 4.08
C TYR A 38 4.27 8.01 4.10
N PRO A 39 5.48 8.12 3.57
CA PRO A 39 5.95 9.23 2.72
C PRO A 39 5.10 9.33 1.45
N GLN A 40 4.94 10.54 0.94
CA GLN A 40 4.16 10.76 -0.29
C GLN A 40 4.84 10.09 -1.48
N GLN A 41 6.16 10.15 -1.51
CA GLN A 41 6.94 9.55 -2.59
C GLN A 41 6.92 8.03 -2.48
N LEU A 42 6.60 7.37 -3.60
CA LEU A 42 6.63 5.92 -3.69
C LEU A 42 8.06 5.39 -3.64
N PRO A 43 8.28 4.19 -3.07
CA PRO A 43 9.57 3.51 -3.22
C PRO A 43 9.91 3.24 -4.69
N ASP A 44 11.18 3.10 -4.98
CA ASP A 44 11.67 2.88 -6.35
C ASP A 44 11.01 1.69 -7.04
N TYR A 45 10.84 0.60 -6.30
CA TYR A 45 10.18 -0.60 -6.83
C TYR A 45 8.75 -0.29 -7.31
N CYS A 46 7.97 0.42 -6.51
CA CYS A 46 6.60 0.77 -6.87
C CYS A 46 6.55 1.77 -8.03
N ARG A 47 7.48 2.72 -8.07
CA ARG A 47 7.59 3.64 -9.20
C ARG A 47 7.88 2.89 -10.51
N LEU A 48 8.74 1.88 -10.44
CA LEU A 48 9.06 1.06 -11.60
C LEU A 48 7.82 0.28 -12.08
N VAL A 49 7.09 -0.33 -11.17
CA VAL A 49 5.85 -1.06 -11.49
C VAL A 49 4.84 -0.11 -12.15
N ARG A 50 4.67 1.09 -11.61
CA ARG A 50 3.72 2.08 -12.11
C ARG A 50 4.21 2.85 -13.35
N ALA A 51 5.42 2.57 -13.83
CA ALA A 51 5.94 3.19 -15.04
C ALA A 51 5.23 2.74 -16.31
N THR A 52 4.44 1.66 -16.25
CA THR A 52 3.65 1.17 -17.36
C THR A 52 2.16 1.26 -17.04
N PRO A 53 1.30 1.42 -18.07
CA PRO A 53 -0.15 1.43 -17.85
C PRO A 53 -0.67 0.14 -17.19
N GLN A 54 -0.12 -1.00 -17.54
CA GLN A 54 -0.51 -2.29 -16.97
C GLN A 54 -0.16 -2.36 -15.48
N GLY A 55 1.03 -1.92 -15.11
CA GLY A 55 1.46 -1.92 -13.72
C GLY A 55 0.65 -0.94 -12.87
N GLU A 56 0.40 0.25 -13.37
CA GLU A 56 -0.42 1.24 -12.69
C GLU A 56 -1.85 0.73 -12.49
N MET A 57 -2.43 0.15 -13.54
CA MET A 57 -3.77 -0.43 -13.45
C MET A 57 -3.81 -1.57 -12.43
N GLY A 58 -2.77 -2.41 -12.40
CA GLY A 58 -2.65 -3.47 -11.42
C GLY A 58 -2.66 -2.95 -9.99
N CYS A 59 -1.94 -1.88 -9.70
CA CYS A 59 -1.94 -1.24 -8.39
C CYS A 59 -3.33 -0.73 -8.02
N ARG A 60 -3.98 -0.04 -8.94
CA ARG A 60 -5.31 0.53 -8.71
C ARG A 60 -6.35 -0.55 -8.43
N LEU A 61 -6.38 -1.60 -9.25
CA LEU A 61 -7.32 -2.70 -9.06
C LEU A 61 -7.05 -3.46 -7.76
N CYS A 62 -5.79 -3.62 -7.41
CA CYS A 62 -5.39 -4.25 -6.14
C CYS A 62 -5.91 -3.47 -4.94
N ASP A 63 -5.73 -2.15 -4.93
CA ASP A 63 -6.20 -1.29 -3.86
C ASP A 63 -7.74 -1.31 -3.75
N GLN A 64 -8.43 -1.28 -4.88
CA GLN A 64 -9.90 -1.35 -4.89
C GLN A 64 -10.41 -2.67 -4.34
N LYS A 65 -9.76 -3.77 -4.72
CA LYS A 65 -10.11 -5.10 -4.21
C LYS A 65 -9.88 -5.18 -2.70
N ALA A 66 -8.77 -4.63 -2.23
CA ALA A 66 -8.44 -4.61 -0.81
C ALA A 66 -9.47 -3.82 0.00
N CYS A 67 -9.88 -2.66 -0.47
CA CYS A 67 -10.91 -1.86 0.17
C CYS A 67 -12.25 -2.63 0.26
N ARG A 68 -12.65 -3.29 -0.84
CA ARG A 68 -13.88 -4.09 -0.83
C ARG A 68 -13.81 -5.23 0.18
N GLN A 69 -12.70 -5.93 0.23
CA GLN A 69 -12.49 -7.05 1.15
C GLN A 69 -12.57 -6.57 2.61
N ALA A 70 -11.87 -5.48 2.92
CA ALA A 70 -11.89 -4.91 4.27
C ALA A 70 -13.29 -4.43 4.67
N ARG A 71 -14.04 -3.87 3.73
CA ARG A 71 -15.42 -3.43 3.97
C ARG A 71 -16.34 -4.59 4.29
N GLN A 72 -16.24 -5.68 3.52
CA GLN A 72 -17.09 -6.85 3.70
C GLN A 72 -16.86 -7.51 5.05
N GLU A 73 -15.60 -7.69 5.41
CA GLU A 73 -15.23 -8.42 6.62
C GLU A 73 -15.14 -7.53 7.86
N LYS A 74 -15.08 -6.21 7.68
CA LYS A 74 -14.94 -5.22 8.75
C LYS A 74 -13.77 -5.52 9.67
N THR A 75 -12.69 -6.06 9.11
CA THR A 75 -11.47 -6.41 9.84
C THR A 75 -10.25 -6.20 8.96
N THR A 76 -9.08 -6.28 9.56
CA THR A 76 -7.81 -6.16 8.85
C THR A 76 -7.61 -7.34 7.92
N TRP A 77 -7.18 -7.07 6.69
CA TRP A 77 -6.83 -8.08 5.70
C TRP A 77 -5.38 -7.89 5.29
N ILE A 78 -4.60 -8.97 5.41
CA ILE A 78 -3.20 -9.01 5.01
C ILE A 78 -3.11 -9.82 3.73
N TYR A 79 -2.46 -9.28 2.71
CA TYR A 79 -2.46 -9.88 1.38
C TYR A 79 -1.21 -9.49 0.60
N PRO A 80 -0.82 -10.30 -0.40
CA PRO A 80 0.21 -9.88 -1.35
C PRO A 80 -0.40 -8.94 -2.38
N CYS A 81 0.26 -7.84 -2.68
CA CYS A 81 -0.16 -6.99 -3.80
C CYS A 81 0.16 -7.69 -5.13
N HIS A 82 -0.36 -7.16 -6.23
CA HIS A 82 -0.13 -7.77 -7.54
C HIS A 82 1.35 -7.83 -7.93
N ALA A 83 2.17 -7.02 -7.28
CA ALA A 83 3.61 -6.97 -7.50
C ALA A 83 4.41 -7.79 -6.48
N GLY A 84 3.73 -8.54 -5.60
CA GLY A 84 4.37 -9.49 -4.69
C GLY A 84 4.79 -8.94 -3.35
N LEU A 85 4.52 -7.68 -3.06
CA LEU A 85 4.79 -7.10 -1.73
C LEU A 85 3.62 -7.36 -0.80
N ILE A 86 3.91 -7.58 0.47
CA ILE A 86 2.86 -7.81 1.45
C ILE A 86 2.30 -6.47 1.93
N GLU A 87 0.98 -6.39 1.98
CA GLU A 87 0.23 -5.22 2.42
C GLU A 87 -0.79 -5.61 3.46
N ALA A 88 -1.20 -4.66 4.29
CA ALA A 88 -2.29 -4.83 5.25
C ALA A 88 -3.24 -3.65 5.13
N ILE A 89 -4.52 -3.93 5.03
CA ILE A 89 -5.55 -2.90 4.98
C ILE A 89 -6.53 -3.12 6.13
N THR A 90 -6.93 -2.02 6.77
CA THR A 90 -7.92 -2.07 7.83
C THR A 90 -8.99 -1.01 7.58
N PRO A 91 -10.27 -1.33 7.77
CA PRO A 91 -11.31 -0.31 7.65
C PRO A 91 -11.28 0.62 8.85
N ILE A 92 -11.46 1.90 8.59
CA ILE A 92 -11.67 2.90 9.64
C ILE A 92 -13.16 2.97 9.90
N GLN A 93 -13.59 2.64 11.11
CA GLN A 93 -14.99 2.56 11.46
C GLN A 93 -15.35 3.55 12.55
N ILE A 94 -16.50 4.17 12.40
CA ILE A 94 -17.12 5.02 13.43
C ILE A 94 -18.53 4.48 13.65
N ASP A 95 -18.82 4.02 14.87
CA ASP A 95 -20.09 3.41 15.22
C ASP A 95 -20.51 2.30 14.25
N GLY A 96 -19.55 1.46 13.84
CA GLY A 96 -19.80 0.33 12.95
C GLY A 96 -19.92 0.70 11.47
N VAL A 97 -19.81 1.98 11.13
CA VAL A 97 -19.86 2.45 9.74
C VAL A 97 -18.44 2.66 9.22
N VAL A 98 -18.14 2.07 8.07
CA VAL A 98 -16.83 2.24 7.42
C VAL A 98 -16.78 3.64 6.79
N VAL A 99 -15.84 4.46 7.25
CA VAL A 99 -15.65 5.84 6.76
C VAL A 99 -14.38 6.02 5.96
N GLY A 100 -13.53 5.01 5.90
CA GLY A 100 -12.30 5.05 5.14
C GLY A 100 -11.49 3.78 5.39
N TYR A 101 -10.24 3.79 4.90
CA TYR A 101 -9.35 2.64 5.02
C TYR A 101 -7.93 3.12 5.28
N LEU A 102 -7.21 2.34 6.06
CA LEU A 102 -5.78 2.55 6.32
C LEU A 102 -5.01 1.40 5.70
N LEU A 103 -4.09 1.72 4.81
CA LEU A 103 -3.24 0.74 4.13
C LEU A 103 -1.81 0.88 4.64
N LEU A 104 -1.26 -0.22 5.13
CA LEU A 104 0.17 -0.34 5.43
C LEU A 104 0.80 -1.09 4.27
N SER A 105 1.74 -0.46 3.61
CA SER A 105 2.34 -1.05 2.42
C SER A 105 3.80 -1.45 2.64
N HIS A 106 4.23 -2.42 1.83
CA HIS A 106 5.60 -2.89 1.78
C HIS A 106 6.06 -3.56 3.07
N ILE A 107 5.18 -4.36 3.67
CA ILE A 107 5.53 -5.18 4.82
C ILE A 107 6.34 -6.36 4.31
N VAL A 108 7.53 -6.56 4.84
CA VAL A 108 8.33 -7.73 4.54
C VAL A 108 8.15 -8.72 5.70
N GLN A 109 7.62 -9.89 5.36
CA GLN A 109 7.42 -10.96 6.33
C GLN A 109 8.52 -12.01 6.15
N GLY A 110 8.97 -12.56 7.27
CA GLY A 110 9.92 -13.65 7.27
C GLY A 110 11.31 -13.22 7.71
N ALA A 111 12.17 -14.21 7.87
CA ALA A 111 13.52 -14.03 8.38
C ALA A 111 14.50 -13.54 7.31
N ASP A 112 14.15 -13.67 6.03
CA ASP A 112 15.03 -13.30 4.93
C ASP A 112 14.36 -12.25 4.03
N GLU A 113 14.61 -10.99 4.36
CA GLU A 113 14.12 -9.84 3.61
C GLU A 113 14.60 -9.85 2.16
N GLN A 114 15.85 -10.26 1.93
CA GLN A 114 16.42 -10.31 0.60
C GLN A 114 15.69 -11.30 -0.31
N ALA A 115 15.35 -12.47 0.22
CA ALA A 115 14.60 -13.48 -0.54
C ALA A 115 13.19 -12.98 -0.89
N GLU A 116 12.54 -12.24 0.03
CA GLU A 116 11.21 -11.67 -0.22
C GLU A 116 11.25 -10.66 -1.37
N TRP A 117 12.26 -9.79 -1.39
CA TRP A 117 12.41 -8.83 -2.47
C TRP A 117 12.72 -9.51 -3.81
N GLN A 118 13.52 -10.56 -3.81
CA GLN A 118 13.81 -11.32 -5.03
C GLN A 118 12.55 -11.97 -5.60
N ARG A 119 11.71 -12.53 -4.72
CA ARG A 119 10.45 -13.13 -5.14
C ARG A 119 9.51 -12.08 -5.74
N ALA A 120 9.41 -10.90 -5.12
CA ALA A 120 8.60 -9.81 -5.64
C ALA A 120 9.08 -9.39 -7.03
N TRP A 121 10.37 -9.28 -7.23
CA TRP A 121 10.94 -8.95 -8.54
C TRP A 121 10.57 -9.96 -9.61
N GLN A 122 10.61 -11.25 -9.27
CA GLN A 122 10.23 -12.31 -10.21
C GLN A 122 8.76 -12.19 -10.63
N LEU A 123 7.88 -11.86 -9.69
CA LEU A 123 6.46 -11.66 -9.99
C LEU A 123 6.22 -10.47 -10.93
N CYS A 124 7.07 -9.46 -10.88
CA CYS A 124 6.97 -8.28 -11.72
C CYS A 124 7.69 -8.42 -13.06
N ALA A 125 8.37 -9.52 -13.32
CA ALA A 125 9.14 -9.70 -14.56
C ALA A 125 8.28 -9.66 -15.82
N GLY A 126 6.97 -9.90 -15.71
CA GLY A 126 6.04 -9.83 -16.83
C GLY A 126 5.60 -8.42 -17.21
N TYR A 127 5.89 -7.41 -16.37
CA TYR A 127 5.54 -6.03 -16.70
C TYR A 127 6.60 -5.41 -17.60
N PRO A 128 6.20 -4.71 -18.69
CA PRO A 128 7.17 -4.05 -19.58
C PRO A 128 7.67 -2.78 -18.90
N THR A 129 8.75 -2.90 -18.15
CA THR A 129 9.35 -1.79 -17.42
C THR A 129 10.77 -1.54 -17.88
N VAL A 130 11.30 -0.39 -17.46
CA VAL A 130 12.72 -0.07 -17.59
C VAL A 130 13.52 -1.05 -16.72
N SER A 131 14.78 -1.22 -16.99
CA SER A 131 15.65 -2.22 -16.37
C SER A 131 15.55 -2.28 -14.84
N TYR A 132 15.29 -3.45 -14.30
CA TYR A 132 15.31 -3.72 -12.85
C TYR A 132 16.71 -3.63 -12.25
N THR A 133 17.75 -3.64 -13.08
CA THR A 133 19.15 -3.62 -12.60
C THR A 133 19.53 -2.31 -11.93
N HIS A 134 18.73 -1.25 -12.11
CA HIS A 134 18.98 0.06 -11.52
C HIS A 134 18.34 0.22 -10.15
N LEU A 135 17.57 -0.76 -9.68
CA LEU A 135 16.95 -0.69 -8.37
C LEU A 135 17.93 -1.16 -7.29
N THR A 136 18.01 -0.38 -6.22
CA THR A 136 18.68 -0.79 -4.98
C THR A 136 17.65 -1.49 -4.11
N LEU A 137 17.90 -2.75 -3.77
CA LEU A 137 17.03 -3.48 -2.86
C LEU A 137 17.16 -2.92 -1.45
N PRO A 138 16.05 -2.79 -0.70
CA PRO A 138 16.12 -2.43 0.71
C PRO A 138 16.93 -3.47 1.48
N THR A 139 17.75 -2.98 2.39
CA THR A 139 18.58 -3.83 3.25
C THR A 139 18.09 -3.78 4.68
#